data_0e4bb61d18f050b25813f5bbed7893e6
#
_entry.id   0e4bb61d18f050b25813f5bbed7893e6
#
_cell.length_a   1.000
_cell.length_b   1.000
_cell.length_c   1.000
_cell.angle_alpha   90.00
_cell.angle_beta   90.00
_cell.angle_gamma   90.00
#
_symmetry.space_group_name_H-M   'P 1'
#
loop_
_entity.id
_entity.type
_entity.pdbx_description
1 polymer ?
#
loop_
_entity_poly.entity_id
_entity_poly.type
_entity_poly.pdbx_seq_one_letter_code
_entity_poly.pdbx_strand_id
1 'polypeptide(L)'
;MRLDFIQEQFKKKGFWNTFRYYFCRAMSKAALKLVGPYVAKHGKLHRNYIVFKNRTMQDMTDNARAFYEYLIQNEKYKDYRIIWMVSDKRKFRNYKYKNVKFVTAESKNGWTSPLAYYYGAVSGFFFYTNNSAYLNLHHCPGQVTVNLWHGCGYKDVPREKHESTGASMMHFDYALVPGKAFVETKSRYWKCPKEKVLPLGYPRYDWMLRPSMSSQEIIRKLLGMTADKMIIWMPTFRNSEVLDSAESRIQLPFPLPGLRNEEELKHLDRTLGRLDILLIIKKHPVQTDWNIQEEDFRNIRYVDQKLLDKKGIQLYELISASDGLISDYSSVAVDYMLLNRPLAFVLTDMQQYKETRGFVFEKPEEYMPGEKVYDLKGLETFAEHIASGEDLYRQERARLLPIMHQMPVKENYAEALAEYLKL
;
A
#
# COMPACT_ATOMS: atom_id res chain seq x y z
N MET A 1 18.16 2.32 23.60
CA MET A 1 16.88 3.10 23.60
C MET A 1 17.10 4.19 24.63
N ARG A 2 17.13 5.46 24.20
CA ARG A 2 17.50 6.60 25.06
C ARG A 2 16.46 6.78 26.16
N LEU A 3 16.94 6.99 27.39
CA LEU A 3 16.09 7.26 28.57
C LEU A 3 15.14 8.44 28.34
N ASP A 4 15.63 9.47 27.64
CA ASP A 4 14.86 10.67 27.27
C ASP A 4 13.61 10.35 26.45
N PHE A 5 13.68 9.40 25.50
CA PHE A 5 12.53 8.96 24.71
C PHE A 5 11.48 8.26 25.59
N ILE A 6 11.92 7.47 26.56
CA ILE A 6 10.99 6.80 27.48
C ILE A 6 10.29 7.83 28.37
N GLN A 7 11.01 8.82 28.88
CA GLN A 7 10.45 9.91 29.69
C GLN A 7 9.42 10.74 28.91
N GLU A 8 9.70 11.01 27.62
CA GLU A 8 8.76 11.71 26.76
C GLU A 8 7.47 10.89 26.51
N GLN A 9 7.57 9.57 26.34
CA GLN A 9 6.40 8.70 26.21
C GLN A 9 5.56 8.66 27.51
N PHE A 10 6.20 8.72 28.69
CA PHE A 10 5.50 8.83 29.95
C PHE A 10 4.72 10.14 30.06
N LYS A 11 5.29 11.26 29.60
CA LYS A 11 4.60 12.56 29.58
C LYS A 11 3.43 12.58 28.59
N LYS A 12 3.60 12.00 27.39
CA LYS A 12 2.56 12.01 26.33
C LYS A 12 1.41 11.02 26.57
N LYS A 13 1.67 9.84 27.13
CA LYS A 13 0.68 8.72 27.23
C LYS A 13 0.27 8.39 28.67
N GLY A 14 0.90 8.98 29.66
CA GLY A 14 0.73 8.65 31.07
C GLY A 14 1.48 7.37 31.48
N PHE A 15 1.75 7.26 32.81
CA PHE A 15 2.57 6.19 33.38
C PHE A 15 2.03 4.78 33.06
N TRP A 16 0.75 4.52 33.34
CA TRP A 16 0.15 3.19 33.20
C TRP A 16 0.11 2.68 31.74
N ASN A 17 -0.20 3.57 30.79
CA ASN A 17 -0.24 3.18 29.36
C ASN A 17 1.17 2.89 28.82
N THR A 18 2.15 3.67 29.23
CA THR A 18 3.55 3.48 28.85
C THR A 18 4.13 2.21 29.48
N PHE A 19 3.92 1.99 30.79
CA PHE A 19 4.32 0.77 31.48
C PHE A 19 3.70 -0.48 30.83
N ARG A 20 2.38 -0.46 30.60
CA ARG A 20 1.66 -1.56 29.93
C ARG A 20 2.23 -1.86 28.54
N TYR A 21 2.54 -0.81 27.77
CA TYR A 21 3.13 -0.97 26.44
C TYR A 21 4.48 -1.68 26.50
N TYR A 22 5.40 -1.23 27.35
CA TYR A 22 6.73 -1.83 27.47
C TYR A 22 6.67 -3.25 28.05
N PHE A 23 5.81 -3.49 29.02
CA PHE A 23 5.59 -4.82 29.60
C PHE A 23 5.07 -5.80 28.53
N CYS A 24 4.01 -5.45 27.80
CA CYS A 24 3.49 -6.27 26.71
C CYS A 24 4.56 -6.54 25.63
N ARG A 25 5.36 -5.54 25.30
CA ARG A 25 6.45 -5.68 24.34
C ARG A 25 7.57 -6.61 24.84
N ALA A 26 7.93 -6.53 26.10
CA ALA A 26 8.90 -7.44 26.72
C ALA A 26 8.40 -8.89 26.69
N MET A 27 7.14 -9.11 27.09
CA MET A 27 6.51 -10.44 27.03
C MET A 27 6.43 -10.97 25.60
N SER A 28 6.10 -10.12 24.61
CA SER A 28 6.09 -10.51 23.20
C SER A 28 7.49 -10.91 22.69
N LYS A 29 8.54 -10.19 23.10
CA LYS A 29 9.92 -10.55 22.78
C LYS A 29 10.36 -11.86 23.43
N ALA A 30 9.95 -12.10 24.69
CA ALA A 30 10.19 -13.37 25.36
C ALA A 30 9.50 -14.54 24.63
N ALA A 31 8.23 -14.36 24.23
CA ALA A 31 7.50 -15.34 23.45
C ALA A 31 8.16 -15.62 22.09
N LEU A 32 8.65 -14.59 21.37
CA LEU A 32 9.41 -14.75 20.13
C LEU A 32 10.66 -15.63 20.33
N LYS A 33 11.41 -15.37 21.42
CA LYS A 33 12.66 -16.12 21.71
C LYS A 33 12.42 -17.56 22.20
N LEU A 34 11.29 -17.84 22.81
CA LEU A 34 11.00 -19.17 23.38
C LEU A 34 10.10 -20.01 22.47
N VAL A 35 8.95 -19.46 22.05
CA VAL A 35 7.94 -20.21 21.29
C VAL A 35 8.42 -20.50 19.88
N GLY A 36 8.92 -19.50 19.16
CA GLY A 36 9.37 -19.65 17.77
C GLY A 36 10.41 -20.77 17.62
N PRO A 37 11.58 -20.70 18.29
CA PRO A 37 12.63 -21.71 18.18
C PRO A 37 12.19 -23.11 18.64
N TYR A 38 11.44 -23.18 19.76
CA TYR A 38 10.93 -24.45 20.26
C TYR A 38 10.01 -25.13 19.25
N VAL A 39 9.03 -24.39 18.72
CA VAL A 39 8.05 -24.92 17.76
C VAL A 39 8.69 -25.22 16.41
N ALA A 40 9.65 -24.42 15.95
CA ALA A 40 10.39 -24.71 14.73
C ALA A 40 11.17 -26.04 14.81
N LYS A 41 11.71 -26.35 16.00
CA LYS A 41 12.48 -27.56 16.24
C LYS A 41 11.63 -28.82 16.49
N HIS A 42 10.50 -28.68 17.19
CA HIS A 42 9.70 -29.81 17.68
C HIS A 42 8.30 -29.88 17.08
N GLY A 43 7.85 -28.82 16.38
CA GLY A 43 6.54 -28.74 15.75
C GLY A 43 6.48 -29.51 14.43
N LYS A 44 5.26 -29.65 13.92
CA LYS A 44 4.99 -30.28 12.62
C LYS A 44 4.50 -29.19 11.65
N LEU A 45 5.07 -29.16 10.44
CA LEU A 45 4.58 -28.31 9.36
C LEU A 45 3.17 -28.74 8.94
N HIS A 46 2.24 -27.79 8.93
CA HIS A 46 0.88 -27.96 8.41
C HIS A 46 0.79 -27.34 7.01
N ARG A 47 0.93 -28.17 5.97
CA ARG A 47 0.95 -27.70 4.57
C ARG A 47 -0.32 -26.95 4.15
N ASN A 48 -1.45 -27.30 4.78
CA ASN A 48 -2.75 -26.65 4.53
C ASN A 48 -3.03 -25.43 5.44
N TYR A 49 -2.05 -24.94 6.20
CA TYR A 49 -2.20 -23.68 6.95
C TYR A 49 -1.58 -22.53 6.17
N ILE A 50 -2.37 -21.48 5.99
CA ILE A 50 -1.96 -20.22 5.36
C ILE A 50 -2.06 -19.10 6.40
N VAL A 51 -0.97 -18.42 6.62
CA VAL A 51 -0.92 -17.22 7.47
C VAL A 51 -0.87 -15.96 6.62
N PHE A 52 -1.70 -14.99 6.97
CA PHE A 52 -1.64 -13.64 6.44
C PHE A 52 -1.28 -12.63 7.52
N LYS A 53 -0.35 -11.74 7.21
CA LYS A 53 0.01 -10.58 8.03
C LYS A 53 0.20 -9.36 7.16
N ASN A 54 -0.58 -8.34 7.39
CA ASN A 54 -0.40 -7.07 6.72
C ASN A 54 0.51 -6.14 7.54
N ARG A 55 0.78 -4.94 7.04
CA ARG A 55 1.54 -3.91 7.76
C ARG A 55 0.92 -3.66 9.13
N THR A 56 1.76 -3.31 10.11
CA THR A 56 1.33 -2.97 11.47
C THR A 56 0.17 -1.95 11.46
N MET A 57 -0.89 -2.24 12.21
CA MET A 57 -2.12 -1.44 12.30
C MET A 57 -2.99 -1.37 11.04
N GLN A 58 -2.59 -2.03 9.95
CA GLN A 58 -3.40 -2.21 8.74
C GLN A 58 -3.79 -3.70 8.66
N ASP A 59 -4.92 -4.06 9.25
CA ASP A 59 -5.26 -5.46 9.41
C ASP A 59 -5.60 -6.12 8.04
N MET A 60 -6.84 -6.25 7.66
CA MET A 60 -7.23 -6.92 6.41
C MET A 60 -7.35 -5.90 5.26
N THR A 61 -6.24 -5.56 4.62
CA THR A 61 -6.19 -4.60 3.49
C THR A 61 -5.17 -5.04 2.44
N ASP A 62 -5.13 -4.32 1.32
CA ASP A 62 -4.09 -4.39 0.30
C ASP A 62 -3.91 -5.81 -0.30
N ASN A 63 -2.72 -6.15 -0.78
CA ASN A 63 -2.38 -7.42 -1.45
C ASN A 63 -2.76 -8.65 -0.63
N ALA A 64 -2.52 -8.61 0.67
CA ALA A 64 -2.84 -9.74 1.55
C ALA A 64 -4.35 -10.00 1.57
N ARG A 65 -5.18 -8.96 1.60
CA ARG A 65 -6.63 -9.11 1.56
C ARG A 65 -7.12 -9.56 0.18
N ALA A 66 -6.61 -8.99 -0.90
CA ALA A 66 -7.00 -9.39 -2.24
C ALA A 66 -6.71 -10.88 -2.49
N PHE A 67 -5.53 -11.34 -2.11
CA PHE A 67 -5.17 -12.76 -2.26
C PHE A 67 -6.01 -13.66 -1.36
N TYR A 68 -6.26 -13.24 -0.11
CA TYR A 68 -7.15 -13.95 0.79
C TYR A 68 -8.58 -14.07 0.23
N GLU A 69 -9.16 -13.00 -0.31
CA GLU A 69 -10.51 -13.01 -0.90
C GLU A 69 -10.60 -13.98 -2.07
N TYR A 70 -9.59 -14.04 -2.93
CA TYR A 70 -9.50 -15.04 -3.99
C TYR A 70 -9.53 -16.48 -3.43
N LEU A 71 -8.71 -16.76 -2.39
CA LEU A 71 -8.66 -18.13 -1.82
C LEU A 71 -9.97 -18.55 -1.18
N ILE A 72 -10.66 -17.68 -0.44
CA ILE A 72 -11.91 -18.05 0.25
C ILE A 72 -13.12 -18.15 -0.68
N GLN A 73 -13.07 -17.53 -1.86
CA GLN A 73 -14.13 -17.59 -2.87
C GLN A 73 -14.00 -18.79 -3.80
N ASN A 74 -12.85 -19.47 -3.80
CA ASN A 74 -12.58 -20.57 -4.71
C ASN A 74 -12.61 -21.90 -3.95
N GLU A 75 -13.51 -22.81 -4.33
CA GLU A 75 -13.73 -24.13 -3.75
C GLU A 75 -12.47 -25.01 -3.70
N LYS A 76 -11.52 -24.80 -4.61
CA LYS A 76 -10.23 -25.50 -4.63
C LYS A 76 -9.47 -25.37 -3.30
N TYR A 77 -9.64 -24.24 -2.59
CA TYR A 77 -8.89 -23.94 -1.37
C TYR A 77 -9.71 -24.11 -0.07
N LYS A 78 -10.88 -24.74 -0.12
CA LYS A 78 -11.77 -24.92 1.04
C LYS A 78 -11.13 -25.66 2.22
N ASP A 79 -10.20 -26.58 1.93
CA ASP A 79 -9.53 -27.39 2.94
C ASP A 79 -8.33 -26.68 3.59
N TYR A 80 -7.98 -25.50 3.12
CA TYR A 80 -6.99 -24.66 3.76
C TYR A 80 -7.55 -23.97 5.01
N ARG A 81 -6.74 -23.95 6.06
CA ARG A 81 -7.00 -23.17 7.26
C ARG A 81 -6.26 -21.86 7.18
N ILE A 82 -7.00 -20.77 7.16
CA ILE A 82 -6.43 -19.43 7.04
C ILE A 82 -6.31 -18.77 8.41
N ILE A 83 -5.15 -18.24 8.72
CA ILE A 83 -4.86 -17.55 9.96
C ILE A 83 -4.50 -16.09 9.64
N TRP A 84 -5.32 -15.16 10.11
CA TRP A 84 -5.03 -13.74 10.04
C TRP A 84 -4.36 -13.24 11.31
N MET A 85 -3.17 -12.68 11.19
CA MET A 85 -2.48 -11.96 12.26
C MET A 85 -2.90 -10.49 12.22
N VAL A 86 -3.70 -10.07 13.20
CA VAL A 86 -4.34 -8.74 13.24
C VAL A 86 -3.99 -7.99 14.53
N SER A 87 -4.12 -6.66 14.50
CA SER A 87 -3.81 -5.81 15.67
C SER A 87 -4.74 -6.07 16.87
N ASP A 88 -6.00 -6.42 16.61
CA ASP A 88 -6.99 -6.79 17.64
C ASP A 88 -7.99 -7.81 17.10
N LYS A 89 -7.82 -9.09 17.47
CA LYS A 89 -8.73 -10.18 17.06
C LYS A 89 -10.19 -9.97 17.47
N ARG A 90 -10.46 -9.13 18.49
CA ARG A 90 -11.83 -8.88 18.98
C ARG A 90 -12.70 -8.18 17.96
N LYS A 91 -12.10 -7.42 17.04
CA LYS A 91 -12.81 -6.77 15.93
C LYS A 91 -13.44 -7.77 14.95
N PHE A 92 -12.97 -9.01 14.95
CA PHE A 92 -13.37 -10.06 14.00
C PHE A 92 -14.15 -11.19 14.66
N ARG A 93 -14.78 -10.97 15.83
CA ARG A 93 -15.53 -12.02 16.57
C ARG A 93 -16.67 -12.63 15.76
N ASN A 94 -17.33 -11.80 14.94
CA ASN A 94 -18.48 -12.21 14.14
C ASN A 94 -18.13 -12.53 12.68
N TYR A 95 -16.87 -12.91 12.44
CA TYR A 95 -16.44 -13.23 11.08
C TYR A 95 -17.06 -14.52 10.58
N LYS A 96 -17.64 -14.49 9.37
CA LYS A 96 -18.54 -15.54 8.88
C LYS A 96 -17.88 -16.85 8.43
N TYR A 97 -16.61 -16.83 8.07
CA TYR A 97 -15.93 -18.00 7.53
C TYR A 97 -15.30 -18.85 8.64
N LYS A 98 -15.74 -20.13 8.77
CA LYS A 98 -15.31 -21.04 9.84
C LYS A 98 -13.87 -21.50 9.73
N ASN A 99 -13.33 -21.59 8.52
CA ASN A 99 -11.93 -21.97 8.27
C ASN A 99 -10.94 -20.83 8.50
N VAL A 100 -11.40 -19.64 8.90
CA VAL A 100 -10.58 -18.46 9.17
C VAL A 100 -10.44 -18.23 10.67
N LYS A 101 -9.21 -18.09 11.13
CA LYS A 101 -8.87 -17.80 12.54
C LYS A 101 -8.11 -16.49 12.66
N PHE A 102 -8.46 -15.68 13.67
CA PHE A 102 -7.78 -14.42 13.96
C PHE A 102 -6.90 -14.55 15.21
N VAL A 103 -5.67 -14.07 15.10
CA VAL A 103 -4.68 -14.05 16.17
C VAL A 103 -4.14 -12.64 16.34
N THR A 104 -4.07 -12.15 17.58
CA THR A 104 -3.53 -10.83 17.85
C THR A 104 -2.01 -10.79 17.67
N ALA A 105 -1.52 -9.92 16.80
CA ALA A 105 -0.12 -9.61 16.61
C ALA A 105 0.06 -8.09 16.47
N GLU A 106 1.12 -7.55 17.06
CA GLU A 106 1.46 -6.12 16.99
C GLU A 106 0.31 -5.18 17.38
N SER A 107 -0.35 -5.47 18.51
CA SER A 107 -1.43 -4.62 19.01
C SER A 107 -0.94 -3.20 19.35
N LYS A 108 -1.87 -2.24 19.46
CA LYS A 108 -1.57 -0.86 19.91
C LYS A 108 -0.79 -0.82 21.24
N ASN A 109 -1.00 -1.82 22.08
CA ASN A 109 -0.32 -1.94 23.38
C ASN A 109 1.00 -2.74 23.30
N GLY A 110 1.53 -2.99 22.11
CA GLY A 110 2.79 -3.73 21.91
C GLY A 110 2.69 -5.25 22.15
N TRP A 111 1.48 -5.78 22.34
CA TRP A 111 1.26 -7.21 22.56
C TRP A 111 1.21 -8.01 21.25
N THR A 112 1.96 -9.11 21.22
CA THR A 112 1.84 -10.17 20.23
C THR A 112 1.58 -11.49 20.94
N SER A 113 0.51 -12.17 20.59
CA SER A 113 0.14 -13.45 21.17
C SER A 113 1.19 -14.52 20.89
N PRO A 114 1.53 -15.41 21.86
CA PRO A 114 2.36 -16.59 21.59
C PRO A 114 1.81 -17.47 20.45
N LEU A 115 0.49 -17.50 20.24
CA LEU A 115 -0.13 -18.19 19.12
C LEU A 115 0.26 -17.59 17.76
N ALA A 116 0.63 -16.29 17.67
CA ALA A 116 1.13 -15.73 16.42
C ALA A 116 2.46 -16.37 16.03
N TYR A 117 3.38 -16.52 16.98
CA TYR A 117 4.65 -17.21 16.74
C TYR A 117 4.46 -18.71 16.45
N TYR A 118 3.52 -19.36 17.15
CA TYR A 118 3.17 -20.75 16.86
C TYR A 118 2.70 -20.92 15.42
N TYR A 119 1.67 -20.18 14.99
CA TYR A 119 1.16 -20.30 13.63
C TYR A 119 2.18 -19.79 12.58
N GLY A 120 2.96 -18.77 12.91
CA GLY A 120 4.08 -18.33 12.10
C GLY A 120 5.11 -19.43 11.87
N ALA A 121 5.34 -20.29 12.86
CA ALA A 121 6.30 -21.37 12.77
C ALA A 121 5.79 -22.62 12.03
N VAL A 122 4.51 -23.00 12.18
CA VAL A 122 3.98 -24.29 11.69
C VAL A 122 3.20 -24.20 10.38
N SER A 123 2.89 -23.01 9.87
CA SER A 123 2.12 -22.85 8.63
C SER A 123 2.91 -23.26 7.40
N GLY A 124 2.23 -23.88 6.41
CA GLY A 124 2.82 -24.22 5.12
C GLY A 124 3.18 -22.96 4.32
N PHE A 125 2.33 -21.93 4.41
CA PHE A 125 2.52 -20.67 3.72
C PHE A 125 2.40 -19.49 4.69
N PHE A 126 3.32 -18.53 4.57
CA PHE A 126 3.32 -17.29 5.32
C PHE A 126 3.37 -16.09 4.36
N PHE A 127 2.25 -15.39 4.21
CA PHE A 127 2.14 -14.19 3.38
C PHE A 127 2.18 -12.95 4.25
N TYR A 128 3.04 -12.01 3.90
CA TYR A 128 3.13 -10.74 4.61
C TYR A 128 3.36 -9.56 3.67
N THR A 129 3.08 -8.35 4.16
CA THR A 129 3.47 -7.11 3.51
C THR A 129 4.50 -6.37 4.35
N ASN A 130 5.41 -5.65 3.69
CA ASN A 130 6.44 -4.82 4.30
C ASN A 130 7.45 -5.64 5.14
N ASN A 131 7.51 -5.48 6.47
CA ASN A 131 8.56 -6.02 7.35
C ASN A 131 8.04 -6.99 8.44
N SER A 132 6.91 -7.61 8.23
CA SER A 132 6.28 -8.48 9.24
C SER A 132 6.86 -9.89 9.35
N ALA A 133 7.88 -10.21 8.55
CA ALA A 133 8.50 -11.54 8.48
C ALA A 133 9.14 -12.02 9.81
N TYR A 134 9.41 -11.14 10.76
CA TYR A 134 9.96 -11.58 12.06
C TYR A 134 9.01 -12.48 12.85
N LEU A 135 7.72 -12.53 12.52
CA LEU A 135 6.71 -13.39 13.16
C LEU A 135 6.88 -14.87 12.80
N ASN A 136 7.59 -15.17 11.71
CA ASN A 136 7.97 -16.52 11.30
C ASN A 136 9.50 -16.70 11.18
N LEU A 137 10.27 -15.89 11.88
CA LEU A 137 11.75 -15.95 11.85
C LEU A 137 12.27 -17.36 12.15
N HIS A 138 11.60 -18.06 13.06
CA HIS A 138 11.83 -19.46 13.35
C HIS A 138 10.61 -20.25 12.87
N HIS A 139 10.79 -21.09 11.87
CA HIS A 139 9.70 -21.89 11.27
C HIS A 139 10.15 -23.32 10.95
N CYS A 140 9.17 -24.21 10.82
CA CYS A 140 9.42 -25.59 10.42
C CYS A 140 9.97 -25.67 8.99
N PRO A 141 10.90 -26.58 8.70
CA PRO A 141 11.41 -26.78 7.35
C PRO A 141 10.30 -27.05 6.33
N GLY A 142 10.42 -26.42 5.16
CA GLY A 142 9.44 -26.53 4.08
C GLY A 142 8.30 -25.53 4.11
N GLN A 143 8.29 -24.55 5.05
CA GLN A 143 7.43 -23.38 4.96
C GLN A 143 7.83 -22.53 3.76
N VAL A 144 6.85 -21.97 3.04
CA VAL A 144 7.05 -20.97 1.98
C VAL A 144 6.64 -19.60 2.50
N THR A 145 7.58 -18.67 2.52
CA THR A 145 7.37 -17.28 2.96
C THR A 145 7.35 -16.35 1.77
N VAL A 146 6.26 -15.58 1.61
CA VAL A 146 6.07 -14.67 0.48
C VAL A 146 5.84 -13.24 0.96
N ASN A 147 6.70 -12.33 0.55
CA ASN A 147 6.49 -10.92 0.71
C ASN A 147 5.63 -10.37 -0.44
N LEU A 148 4.36 -10.09 -0.15
CA LEU A 148 3.41 -9.55 -1.14
C LEU A 148 3.71 -8.09 -1.50
N TRP A 149 4.61 -7.45 -0.75
CA TRP A 149 4.99 -6.05 -0.86
C TRP A 149 3.79 -5.08 -0.88
N HIS A 150 4.00 -3.81 -1.19
CA HIS A 150 2.96 -2.78 -1.14
C HIS A 150 3.07 -1.75 -2.27
N GLY A 151 3.93 -1.98 -3.25
CA GLY A 151 4.08 -1.15 -4.45
C GLY A 151 5.53 -0.86 -4.81
N CYS A 152 5.78 -0.76 -6.11
CA CYS A 152 7.03 -0.29 -6.70
C CYS A 152 6.71 0.92 -7.56
N GLY A 153 7.43 2.01 -7.35
CA GLY A 153 7.28 3.25 -8.08
C GLY A 153 8.63 3.80 -8.53
N TYR A 154 8.66 5.09 -8.76
CA TYR A 154 9.84 5.79 -9.28
C TYR A 154 10.93 6.03 -8.23
N LYS A 155 10.57 5.97 -6.95
CA LYS A 155 11.46 6.27 -5.81
C LYS A 155 12.53 5.22 -5.64
N ASP A 156 13.80 5.63 -5.61
CA ASP A 156 14.87 4.77 -5.13
C ASP A 156 14.95 4.80 -3.60
N VAL A 157 15.59 3.81 -3.02
CA VAL A 157 15.85 3.78 -1.59
C VAL A 157 17.37 3.75 -1.40
N PRO A 158 17.95 4.85 -0.86
CA PRO A 158 19.39 4.97 -0.71
C PRO A 158 19.99 3.81 0.08
N ARG A 159 21.11 3.26 -0.38
CA ARG A 159 21.85 2.15 0.25
C ARG A 159 22.16 2.40 1.73
N GLU A 160 22.51 3.64 2.08
CA GLU A 160 22.95 4.03 3.42
C GLU A 160 21.88 3.89 4.51
N LYS A 161 20.58 4.06 4.15
CA LYS A 161 19.48 3.84 5.11
C LYS A 161 19.16 2.36 5.35
N HIS A 162 19.64 1.44 4.51
CA HIS A 162 19.33 0.02 4.62
C HIS A 162 20.19 -0.72 5.66
N GLU A 163 21.34 -0.21 6.01
CA GLU A 163 22.19 -0.82 7.03
C GLU A 163 21.61 -0.66 8.44
N SER A 164 20.86 0.42 8.68
CA SER A 164 20.28 0.73 9.98
C SER A 164 18.82 0.28 10.19
N THR A 165 18.06 -0.01 9.14
CA THR A 165 16.60 -0.24 9.21
C THR A 165 16.18 -1.63 8.74
N GLY A 166 16.80 -2.70 9.24
CA GLY A 166 16.16 -4.01 9.24
C GLY A 166 15.93 -4.69 7.89
N ALA A 167 16.68 -4.34 6.83
CA ALA A 167 16.74 -5.18 5.62
C ALA A 167 17.22 -6.61 5.98
N SER A 168 18.02 -6.75 7.04
CA SER A 168 18.37 -8.04 7.65
C SER A 168 17.19 -8.80 8.26
N MET A 169 16.03 -8.16 8.47
CA MET A 169 14.81 -8.79 9.02
C MET A 169 13.80 -9.17 7.94
N MET A 170 14.03 -8.83 6.68
CA MET A 170 13.19 -9.28 5.57
C MET A 170 13.70 -10.61 5.07
N HIS A 171 13.23 -11.71 5.66
CA HIS A 171 13.45 -13.01 5.06
C HIS A 171 12.20 -13.45 4.30
N PHE A 172 12.40 -14.03 3.13
CA PHE A 172 11.34 -14.59 2.28
C PHE A 172 11.96 -15.57 1.29
N ASP A 173 11.16 -16.48 0.82
CA ASP A 173 11.48 -17.30 -0.33
C ASP A 173 11.20 -16.52 -1.60
N TYR A 174 10.10 -15.77 -1.61
CA TYR A 174 9.68 -14.94 -2.76
C TYR A 174 9.17 -13.56 -2.32
N ALA A 175 9.38 -12.57 -3.20
CA ALA A 175 8.79 -11.23 -3.04
C ALA A 175 8.21 -10.75 -4.38
N LEU A 176 7.02 -10.13 -4.35
CA LEU A 176 6.33 -9.68 -5.55
C LEU A 176 6.79 -8.29 -6.00
N VAL A 177 6.85 -8.12 -7.33
CA VAL A 177 7.01 -6.83 -7.99
C VAL A 177 6.04 -6.74 -9.19
N PRO A 178 5.70 -5.52 -9.67
CA PRO A 178 4.78 -5.35 -10.79
C PRO A 178 5.23 -6.01 -12.08
N GLY A 179 6.51 -5.85 -12.42
CA GLY A 179 7.09 -6.36 -13.66
C GLY A 179 8.61 -6.41 -13.63
N LYS A 180 9.21 -6.82 -14.74
CA LYS A 180 10.65 -7.07 -14.87
C LYS A 180 11.50 -5.84 -14.60
N ALA A 181 11.01 -4.63 -14.89
CA ALA A 181 11.72 -3.38 -14.63
C ALA A 181 12.15 -3.20 -13.16
N PHE A 182 11.46 -3.82 -12.22
CA PHE A 182 11.70 -3.67 -10.79
C PHE A 182 12.54 -4.80 -10.17
N VAL A 183 12.83 -5.88 -10.90
CA VAL A 183 13.53 -7.06 -10.36
C VAL A 183 14.93 -6.70 -9.89
N GLU A 184 15.73 -6.04 -10.72
CA GLU A 184 17.10 -5.65 -10.39
C GLU A 184 17.17 -4.73 -9.17
N THR A 185 16.37 -3.66 -9.18
CA THR A 185 16.34 -2.67 -8.10
C THR A 185 15.90 -3.30 -6.77
N LYS A 186 14.88 -4.18 -6.81
CA LYS A 186 14.39 -4.83 -5.60
C LYS A 186 15.30 -5.93 -5.10
N SER A 187 15.96 -6.67 -5.98
CA SER A 187 17.02 -7.60 -5.61
C SER A 187 18.14 -6.90 -4.84
N ARG A 188 18.62 -5.76 -5.34
CA ARG A 188 19.61 -4.92 -4.63
C ARG A 188 19.07 -4.38 -3.30
N TYR A 189 17.84 -3.89 -3.30
CA TYR A 189 17.18 -3.35 -2.11
C TYR A 189 17.07 -4.38 -0.98
N TRP A 190 16.60 -5.60 -1.30
CA TRP A 190 16.44 -6.68 -0.32
C TRP A 190 17.71 -7.50 -0.10
N LYS A 191 18.80 -7.23 -0.82
CA LYS A 191 20.05 -7.99 -0.78
C LYS A 191 19.79 -9.49 -1.00
N CYS A 192 18.99 -9.84 -1.99
CA CYS A 192 18.60 -11.21 -2.31
C CYS A 192 18.86 -11.56 -3.78
N PRO A 193 18.97 -12.85 -4.14
CA PRO A 193 19.01 -13.29 -5.53
C PRO A 193 17.78 -12.82 -6.34
N LYS A 194 17.97 -12.54 -7.64
CA LYS A 194 16.91 -12.06 -8.53
C LYS A 194 15.76 -13.06 -8.67
N GLU A 195 16.06 -14.34 -8.59
CA GLU A 195 15.13 -15.46 -8.70
C GLU A 195 14.09 -15.47 -7.56
N LYS A 196 14.37 -14.80 -6.45
CA LYS A 196 13.42 -14.59 -5.35
C LYS A 196 12.47 -13.43 -5.60
N VAL A 197 12.76 -12.56 -6.57
CA VAL A 197 11.93 -11.39 -6.90
C VAL A 197 11.03 -11.74 -8.08
N LEU A 198 9.75 -11.98 -7.79
CA LEU A 198 8.78 -12.48 -8.77
C LEU A 198 8.05 -11.32 -9.47
N PRO A 199 8.24 -11.13 -10.77
CA PRO A 199 7.48 -10.15 -11.55
C PRO A 199 6.09 -10.70 -11.92
N LEU A 200 5.27 -11.02 -10.91
CA LEU A 200 3.92 -11.56 -11.09
C LEU A 200 2.82 -10.50 -10.91
N GLY A 201 3.18 -9.24 -10.66
CA GLY A 201 2.20 -8.23 -10.29
C GLY A 201 1.67 -8.41 -8.87
N TYR A 202 0.56 -7.76 -8.55
CA TYR A 202 -0.01 -7.74 -7.21
C TYR A 202 -1.47 -8.21 -7.21
N PRO A 203 -1.90 -9.06 -6.26
CA PRO A 203 -3.30 -9.51 -6.17
C PRO A 203 -4.33 -8.39 -6.12
N ARG A 204 -4.02 -7.23 -5.53
CA ARG A 204 -4.93 -6.07 -5.45
C ARG A 204 -5.27 -5.44 -6.82
N TYR A 205 -4.51 -5.76 -7.87
CA TYR A 205 -4.83 -5.32 -9.23
C TYR A 205 -6.13 -5.92 -9.73
N ASP A 206 -6.52 -7.09 -9.22
CA ASP A 206 -7.80 -7.73 -9.57
C ASP A 206 -8.99 -6.86 -9.17
N TRP A 207 -8.93 -6.15 -8.03
CA TRP A 207 -9.96 -5.17 -7.64
C TRP A 207 -10.07 -3.98 -8.59
N MET A 208 -8.93 -3.56 -9.16
CA MET A 208 -8.90 -2.43 -10.08
C MET A 208 -9.37 -2.81 -11.48
N LEU A 209 -8.97 -3.99 -11.96
CA LEU A 209 -9.28 -4.46 -13.31
C LEU A 209 -10.65 -5.13 -13.42
N ARG A 210 -11.15 -5.67 -12.31
CA ARG A 210 -12.45 -6.35 -12.20
C ARG A 210 -13.19 -5.90 -10.95
N PRO A 211 -13.58 -4.61 -10.88
CA PRO A 211 -14.28 -4.09 -9.71
C PRO A 211 -15.63 -4.78 -9.54
N SER A 212 -16.02 -5.02 -8.29
CA SER A 212 -17.31 -5.63 -7.94
C SER A 212 -18.51 -4.68 -8.09
N MET A 213 -18.24 -3.39 -8.24
CA MET A 213 -19.21 -2.30 -8.37
C MET A 213 -18.85 -1.42 -9.56
N SER A 214 -19.84 -0.83 -10.20
CA SER A 214 -19.65 0.21 -11.21
C SER A 214 -19.06 1.50 -10.60
N SER A 215 -18.46 2.35 -11.43
CA SER A 215 -17.92 3.66 -10.99
C SER A 215 -18.99 4.49 -10.26
N GLN A 216 -20.21 4.54 -10.79
CA GLN A 216 -21.32 5.29 -10.18
C GLN A 216 -21.76 4.70 -8.82
N GLU A 217 -21.75 3.39 -8.66
CA GLU A 217 -22.06 2.74 -7.38
C GLU A 217 -20.98 3.02 -6.33
N ILE A 218 -19.69 3.01 -6.74
CA ILE A 218 -18.57 3.34 -5.86
C ILE A 218 -18.68 4.79 -5.38
N ILE A 219 -18.89 5.75 -6.29
CA ILE A 219 -19.04 7.18 -5.97
C ILE A 219 -20.24 7.40 -5.04
N ARG A 220 -21.40 6.82 -5.40
CA ARG A 220 -22.63 6.95 -4.59
C ARG A 220 -22.45 6.35 -3.19
N LYS A 221 -21.87 5.18 -3.08
CA LYS A 221 -21.62 4.50 -1.80
C LYS A 221 -20.63 5.30 -0.94
N LEU A 222 -19.59 5.87 -1.55
CA LEU A 222 -18.55 6.61 -0.85
C LEU A 222 -19.02 7.99 -0.39
N LEU A 223 -19.64 8.78 -1.30
CA LEU A 223 -19.89 10.19 -1.12
C LEU A 223 -21.40 10.55 -1.08
N GLY A 224 -22.30 9.63 -1.42
CA GLY A 224 -23.75 9.91 -1.49
C GLY A 224 -24.16 10.76 -2.70
N MET A 225 -23.32 10.87 -3.71
CA MET A 225 -23.53 11.66 -4.93
C MET A 225 -23.20 10.85 -6.18
N THR A 226 -23.42 11.44 -7.35
CA THR A 226 -23.02 10.90 -8.66
C THR A 226 -22.13 11.93 -9.37
N ALA A 227 -21.29 11.47 -10.26
CA ALA A 227 -20.50 12.32 -11.14
C ALA A 227 -20.25 11.57 -12.45
N ASP A 228 -20.32 12.28 -13.58
CA ASP A 228 -20.09 11.68 -14.90
C ASP A 228 -18.62 11.40 -15.14
N LYS A 229 -17.77 12.31 -14.69
CA LYS A 229 -16.30 12.20 -14.75
C LYS A 229 -15.68 12.35 -13.37
N MET A 230 -14.66 11.56 -13.09
CA MET A 230 -13.96 11.61 -11.82
C MET A 230 -12.44 11.53 -12.01
N ILE A 231 -11.74 12.47 -11.40
CA ILE A 231 -10.28 12.46 -11.27
C ILE A 231 -9.92 12.09 -9.83
N ILE A 232 -8.93 11.23 -9.63
CA ILE A 232 -8.33 10.99 -8.31
C ILE A 232 -6.96 11.66 -8.26
N TRP A 233 -6.70 12.44 -7.21
CA TRP A 233 -5.39 12.99 -6.92
C TRP A 233 -4.77 12.32 -5.71
N MET A 234 -3.62 11.67 -5.92
CA MET A 234 -2.89 10.94 -4.88
C MET A 234 -1.46 11.47 -4.76
N PRO A 235 -1.26 12.62 -4.10
CA PRO A 235 0.07 13.18 -3.91
C PRO A 235 0.90 12.32 -2.95
N THR A 236 2.21 12.24 -3.19
CA THR A 236 3.15 11.78 -2.17
C THR A 236 3.17 12.82 -1.04
N PHE A 237 3.22 12.34 0.19
CA PHE A 237 3.31 13.25 1.34
C PHE A 237 4.62 14.06 1.32
N ARG A 238 4.50 15.29 1.77
CA ARG A 238 5.60 16.20 2.09
C ARG A 238 5.36 16.67 3.53
N ASN A 239 6.39 17.12 4.21
CA ASN A 239 6.26 17.77 5.51
C ASN A 239 5.53 16.92 6.56
N SER A 240 6.13 15.81 7.01
CA SER A 240 5.56 14.92 8.02
C SER A 240 6.35 14.97 9.32
N GLU A 241 5.70 15.29 10.42
CA GLU A 241 6.27 15.19 11.78
C GLU A 241 6.36 13.74 12.28
N VAL A 242 5.63 12.81 11.62
CA VAL A 242 5.51 11.40 12.04
C VAL A 242 6.63 10.54 11.50
N LEU A 243 7.16 10.89 10.31
CA LEU A 243 8.21 10.14 9.63
C LEU A 243 9.45 11.01 9.44
N ASP A 244 10.56 10.60 10.03
CA ASP A 244 11.87 11.16 9.69
C ASP A 244 12.37 10.52 8.38
N SER A 245 11.91 11.06 7.26
CA SER A 245 12.30 10.64 5.92
C SER A 245 12.77 11.84 5.09
N ALA A 246 13.44 11.59 3.98
CA ALA A 246 13.89 12.66 3.10
C ALA A 246 12.71 13.50 2.57
N GLU A 247 11.60 12.83 2.25
CA GLU A 247 10.38 13.47 1.77
C GLU A 247 9.75 14.38 2.82
N SER A 248 9.80 14.03 4.11
CA SER A 248 9.22 14.83 5.19
C SER A 248 9.92 16.17 5.40
N ARG A 249 11.10 16.36 4.80
CA ARG A 249 11.90 17.60 4.85
C ARG A 249 11.66 18.53 3.67
N ILE A 250 10.92 18.08 2.65
CA ILE A 250 10.57 18.90 1.48
C ILE A 250 9.40 19.81 1.90
N GLN A 251 9.65 21.11 1.91
CA GLN A 251 8.62 22.11 2.17
C GLN A 251 8.02 22.60 0.87
N LEU A 252 6.70 22.50 0.75
CA LEU A 252 5.94 23.08 -0.35
C LEU A 252 5.23 24.35 0.15
N PRO A 253 4.98 25.34 -0.72
CA PRO A 253 4.21 26.54 -0.36
C PRO A 253 2.78 26.20 0.04
N PHE A 254 2.23 25.10 -0.48
CA PHE A 254 0.89 24.61 -0.20
C PHE A 254 0.91 23.09 -0.09
N PRO A 255 0.02 22.45 0.71
CA PRO A 255 0.02 20.99 0.91
C PRO A 255 -0.19 20.14 -0.35
N LEU A 256 -0.70 20.72 -1.43
CA LEU A 256 -0.86 20.07 -2.72
C LEU A 256 0.21 20.58 -3.70
N PRO A 257 1.10 19.70 -4.20
CA PRO A 257 2.13 20.11 -5.15
C PRO A 257 1.48 20.63 -6.45
N GLY A 258 2.06 21.66 -7.05
CA GLY A 258 1.48 22.32 -8.24
C GLY A 258 0.55 23.49 -7.93
N LEU A 259 0.17 23.68 -6.66
CA LEU A 259 -0.60 24.82 -6.20
C LEU A 259 0.22 25.67 -5.20
N ARG A 260 0.00 26.97 -5.19
CA ARG A 260 0.71 27.93 -4.33
C ARG A 260 -0.07 28.30 -3.08
N ASN A 261 -1.40 28.25 -3.15
CA ASN A 261 -2.30 28.68 -2.07
C ASN A 261 -3.72 28.11 -2.27
N GLU A 262 -4.60 28.39 -1.32
CA GLU A 262 -5.99 27.96 -1.34
C GLU A 262 -6.83 28.63 -2.44
N GLU A 263 -6.50 29.86 -2.82
CA GLU A 263 -7.21 30.56 -3.91
C GLU A 263 -7.02 29.86 -5.25
N GLU A 264 -5.83 29.30 -5.50
CA GLU A 264 -5.60 28.46 -6.68
C GLU A 264 -6.42 27.16 -6.62
N LEU A 265 -6.57 26.54 -5.44
CA LEU A 265 -7.43 25.38 -5.28
C LEU A 265 -8.91 25.71 -5.50
N LYS A 266 -9.39 26.88 -5.02
CA LYS A 266 -10.74 27.39 -5.30
C LYS A 266 -10.92 27.72 -6.79
N HIS A 267 -9.87 28.18 -7.46
CA HIS A 267 -9.91 28.38 -8.91
C HIS A 267 -10.08 27.04 -9.63
N LEU A 268 -9.29 26.04 -9.28
CA LEU A 268 -9.41 24.69 -9.83
C LEU A 268 -10.82 24.11 -9.59
N ASP A 269 -11.40 24.29 -8.39
CA ASP A 269 -12.77 23.83 -8.08
C ASP A 269 -13.82 24.47 -9.03
N ARG A 270 -13.68 25.78 -9.33
CA ARG A 270 -14.56 26.45 -10.31
C ARG A 270 -14.38 25.90 -11.73
N THR A 271 -13.15 25.62 -12.15
CA THR A 271 -12.85 25.01 -13.44
C THR A 271 -13.45 23.61 -13.53
N LEU A 272 -13.27 22.78 -12.50
CA LEU A 272 -13.88 21.43 -12.40
C LEU A 272 -15.40 21.48 -12.49
N GLY A 273 -16.03 22.48 -11.84
CA GLY A 273 -17.48 22.68 -11.92
C GLY A 273 -17.98 23.05 -13.33
N ARG A 274 -17.20 23.82 -14.09
CA ARG A 274 -17.54 24.12 -15.50
C ARG A 274 -17.42 22.89 -16.41
N LEU A 275 -16.54 21.96 -16.06
CA LEU A 275 -16.25 20.75 -16.81
C LEU A 275 -17.08 19.54 -16.33
N ASP A 276 -17.89 19.69 -15.30
CA ASP A 276 -18.65 18.63 -14.64
C ASP A 276 -17.80 17.43 -14.18
N ILE A 277 -16.67 17.77 -13.55
CA ILE A 277 -15.69 16.80 -13.05
C ILE A 277 -15.65 16.82 -11.53
N LEU A 278 -15.76 15.65 -10.91
CA LEU A 278 -15.46 15.43 -9.50
C LEU A 278 -13.96 15.14 -9.30
N LEU A 279 -13.29 15.89 -8.46
CA LEU A 279 -11.93 15.62 -8.01
C LEU A 279 -11.94 15.01 -6.62
N ILE A 280 -11.45 13.79 -6.50
CA ILE A 280 -11.20 13.15 -5.20
C ILE A 280 -9.73 13.28 -4.84
N ILE A 281 -9.42 13.95 -3.73
CA ILE A 281 -8.07 14.04 -3.18
C ILE A 281 -7.93 12.99 -2.07
N LYS A 282 -7.08 11.99 -2.31
CA LYS A 282 -6.79 10.92 -1.35
C LYS A 282 -5.62 11.34 -0.46
N LYS A 283 -5.95 11.76 0.76
CA LYS A 283 -4.94 12.17 1.75
C LYS A 283 -3.97 11.04 2.10
N HIS A 284 -2.69 11.36 2.17
CA HIS A 284 -1.71 10.40 2.67
C HIS A 284 -1.83 10.28 4.21
N PRO A 285 -1.81 9.05 4.78
CA PRO A 285 -2.06 8.83 6.21
C PRO A 285 -1.09 9.55 7.17
N VAL A 286 0.09 9.92 6.70
CA VAL A 286 1.14 10.58 7.52
C VAL A 286 1.28 12.08 7.26
N GLN A 287 0.46 12.67 6.41
CA GLN A 287 0.47 14.12 6.18
C GLN A 287 -0.25 14.84 7.31
N THR A 288 0.45 15.74 8.00
CA THR A 288 -0.03 16.43 9.21
C THR A 288 -0.37 17.90 9.01
N ASP A 289 0.12 18.51 7.94
CA ASP A 289 -0.01 19.94 7.61
C ASP A 289 -1.27 20.30 6.80
N TRP A 290 -2.31 19.46 6.89
CA TRP A 290 -3.52 19.62 6.09
C TRP A 290 -4.55 20.52 6.78
N ASN A 291 -4.59 21.80 6.42
CA ASN A 291 -5.50 22.81 7.01
C ASN A 291 -6.65 23.22 6.07
N ILE A 292 -6.88 22.47 4.98
CA ILE A 292 -7.89 22.79 3.97
C ILE A 292 -9.25 22.24 4.43
N GLN A 293 -10.29 23.07 4.42
CA GLN A 293 -11.66 22.70 4.78
C GLN A 293 -12.41 22.19 3.54
N GLU A 294 -13.11 21.05 3.66
CA GLU A 294 -13.84 20.45 2.52
C GLU A 294 -15.11 21.24 2.16
N GLU A 295 -15.71 21.89 3.13
CA GLU A 295 -16.96 22.65 2.99
C GLU A 295 -16.84 23.84 2.02
N ASP A 296 -15.62 24.29 1.75
CA ASP A 296 -15.33 25.39 0.85
C ASP A 296 -15.39 24.99 -0.63
N PHE A 297 -15.54 23.70 -0.95
CA PHE A 297 -15.47 23.16 -2.31
C PHE A 297 -16.73 22.43 -2.73
N ARG A 298 -17.13 22.58 -3.99
CA ARG A 298 -18.29 21.91 -4.57
C ARG A 298 -17.92 20.64 -5.35
N ASN A 299 -16.79 20.68 -6.05
CA ASN A 299 -16.34 19.64 -6.98
C ASN A 299 -15.10 18.87 -6.46
N ILE A 300 -14.61 19.26 -5.28
CA ILE A 300 -13.46 18.60 -4.64
C ILE A 300 -13.94 17.88 -3.37
N ARG A 301 -13.51 16.62 -3.19
CA ARG A 301 -13.78 15.82 -2.00
C ARG A 301 -12.51 15.19 -1.47
N TYR A 302 -12.41 15.12 -0.15
CA TYR A 302 -11.28 14.48 0.52
C TYR A 302 -11.66 13.09 1.00
N VAL A 303 -10.82 12.10 0.67
CA VAL A 303 -11.01 10.72 1.08
C VAL A 303 -9.80 10.24 1.85
N ASP A 304 -10.01 9.72 3.04
CA ASP A 304 -8.99 9.06 3.83
C ASP A 304 -9.25 7.54 3.93
N GLN A 305 -8.32 6.82 4.55
CA GLN A 305 -8.48 5.37 4.72
C GLN A 305 -9.63 5.00 5.66
N LYS A 306 -9.94 5.87 6.65
CA LYS A 306 -11.03 5.60 7.60
C LYS A 306 -12.39 5.63 6.91
N LEU A 307 -12.57 6.58 5.98
CA LEU A 307 -13.81 6.67 5.20
C LEU A 307 -13.97 5.45 4.29
N LEU A 308 -12.90 5.04 3.60
CA LEU A 308 -12.91 3.83 2.77
C LEU A 308 -13.27 2.59 3.59
N ASP A 309 -12.63 2.40 4.74
CA ASP A 309 -12.89 1.28 5.66
C ASP A 309 -14.34 1.29 6.17
N LYS A 310 -14.85 2.48 6.56
CA LYS A 310 -16.24 2.65 7.01
C LYS A 310 -17.26 2.29 5.95
N LYS A 311 -16.95 2.61 4.68
CA LYS A 311 -17.81 2.33 3.54
C LYS A 311 -17.59 0.93 2.94
N GLY A 312 -16.56 0.20 3.41
CA GLY A 312 -16.22 -1.12 2.89
C GLY A 312 -15.80 -1.08 1.42
N ILE A 313 -15.06 -0.04 1.02
CA ILE A 313 -14.51 0.14 -0.33
C ILE A 313 -12.99 -0.02 -0.24
N GLN A 314 -12.40 -0.81 -1.13
CA GLN A 314 -10.95 -0.89 -1.24
C GLN A 314 -10.41 0.27 -2.06
N LEU A 315 -9.18 0.71 -1.75
CA LEU A 315 -8.57 1.82 -2.50
C LEU A 315 -8.50 1.53 -4.00
N TYR A 316 -8.21 0.30 -4.39
CA TYR A 316 -8.09 -0.08 -5.80
C TYR A 316 -9.45 -0.21 -6.51
N GLU A 317 -10.53 -0.46 -5.79
CA GLU A 317 -11.89 -0.30 -6.31
C GLU A 317 -12.21 1.19 -6.56
N LEU A 318 -11.85 2.09 -5.63
CA LEU A 318 -12.01 3.52 -5.87
C LEU A 318 -11.19 4.00 -7.08
N ILE A 319 -9.94 3.56 -7.21
CA ILE A 319 -9.07 3.88 -8.35
C ILE A 319 -9.69 3.41 -9.66
N SER A 320 -10.34 2.23 -9.69
CA SER A 320 -11.01 1.72 -10.90
C SER A 320 -12.15 2.61 -11.38
N ALA A 321 -12.75 3.40 -10.49
CA ALA A 321 -13.86 4.29 -10.80
C ALA A 321 -13.43 5.61 -11.47
N SER A 322 -12.13 5.95 -11.47
CA SER A 322 -11.65 7.24 -12.00
C SER A 322 -11.43 7.24 -13.51
N ASP A 323 -11.65 8.39 -14.14
CA ASP A 323 -11.34 8.66 -15.55
C ASP A 323 -9.88 9.12 -15.73
N GLY A 324 -9.26 9.66 -14.69
CA GLY A 324 -7.86 10.07 -14.68
C GLY A 324 -7.25 10.04 -13.27
N LEU A 325 -5.92 9.96 -13.21
CA LEU A 325 -5.15 10.03 -11.97
C LEU A 325 -4.13 11.18 -12.04
N ILE A 326 -4.15 12.04 -11.03
CA ILE A 326 -3.08 12.99 -10.75
C ILE A 326 -2.19 12.40 -9.65
N SER A 327 -0.91 12.29 -9.90
CA SER A 327 0.06 11.79 -8.92
C SER A 327 1.41 12.48 -9.10
N ASP A 328 2.43 11.95 -8.48
CA ASP A 328 3.81 12.39 -8.62
C ASP A 328 4.76 11.19 -8.74
N TYR A 329 5.65 10.97 -7.81
CA TYR A 329 6.61 9.85 -7.79
C TYR A 329 6.05 8.60 -7.11
N SER A 330 4.75 8.52 -6.89
CA SER A 330 4.09 7.44 -6.16
C SER A 330 4.00 6.16 -6.99
N SER A 331 4.05 5.01 -6.31
CA SER A 331 3.85 3.70 -6.94
C SER A 331 2.44 3.53 -7.54
N VAL A 332 1.45 4.29 -7.07
CA VAL A 332 0.10 4.23 -7.62
C VAL A 332 0.04 4.66 -9.08
N ALA A 333 0.92 5.58 -9.52
CA ALA A 333 0.99 5.98 -10.92
C ALA A 333 1.47 4.82 -11.81
N VAL A 334 2.41 3.99 -11.32
CA VAL A 334 2.79 2.74 -12.01
C VAL A 334 1.60 1.79 -12.07
N ASP A 335 0.93 1.55 -10.92
CA ASP A 335 -0.21 0.62 -10.85
C ASP A 335 -1.36 1.05 -11.77
N TYR A 336 -1.62 2.36 -11.87
CA TYR A 336 -2.68 2.94 -12.71
C TYR A 336 -2.49 2.73 -14.21
N MET A 337 -1.26 2.54 -14.67
CA MET A 337 -0.97 2.23 -16.09
C MET A 337 -1.73 1.00 -16.58
N LEU A 338 -2.08 0.06 -15.69
CA LEU A 338 -2.88 -1.13 -16.03
C LEU A 338 -4.28 -0.78 -16.56
N LEU A 339 -4.85 0.35 -16.18
CA LEU A 339 -6.14 0.83 -16.69
C LEU A 339 -6.01 1.48 -18.08
N ASN A 340 -4.80 1.82 -18.50
CA ASN A 340 -4.51 2.60 -19.71
C ASN A 340 -5.39 3.86 -19.85
N ARG A 341 -5.63 4.55 -18.72
CA ARG A 341 -6.38 5.82 -18.64
C ARG A 341 -5.43 6.99 -18.43
N PRO A 342 -5.87 8.25 -18.68
CA PRO A 342 -5.06 9.44 -18.54
C PRO A 342 -4.36 9.56 -17.18
N LEU A 343 -3.09 9.96 -17.21
CA LEU A 343 -2.22 10.20 -16.06
C LEU A 343 -1.66 11.61 -16.12
N ALA A 344 -1.59 12.30 -14.99
CA ALA A 344 -0.83 13.52 -14.81
C ALA A 344 0.20 13.36 -13.69
N PHE A 345 1.42 13.82 -13.94
CA PHE A 345 2.53 13.81 -13.00
C PHE A 345 2.87 15.24 -12.58
N VAL A 346 2.64 15.56 -11.31
CA VAL A 346 3.01 16.87 -10.74
C VAL A 346 4.48 16.83 -10.33
N LEU A 347 5.33 17.55 -11.05
CA LEU A 347 6.79 17.45 -10.97
C LEU A 347 7.45 18.76 -10.48
N THR A 348 6.77 19.55 -9.67
CA THR A 348 7.24 20.87 -9.20
C THR A 348 8.52 20.83 -8.39
N ASP A 349 8.81 19.73 -7.72
CA ASP A 349 9.96 19.55 -6.84
C ASP A 349 10.92 18.43 -7.31
N MET A 350 10.87 18.08 -8.60
CA MET A 350 11.59 16.92 -9.14
C MET A 350 13.10 16.96 -8.92
N GLN A 351 13.72 18.12 -9.08
CA GLN A 351 15.15 18.28 -8.86
C GLN A 351 15.52 18.06 -7.39
N GLN A 352 14.78 18.68 -6.47
CA GLN A 352 14.97 18.48 -5.03
C GLN A 352 14.72 17.04 -4.61
N TYR A 353 13.72 16.39 -5.21
CA TYR A 353 13.40 15.00 -4.95
C TYR A 353 14.52 14.06 -5.41
N LYS A 354 15.10 14.33 -6.59
CA LYS A 354 16.26 13.59 -7.13
C LYS A 354 17.45 13.66 -6.19
N GLU A 355 17.75 14.83 -5.66
CA GLU A 355 18.89 15.07 -4.76
C GLU A 355 18.70 14.42 -3.38
N THR A 356 17.47 14.42 -2.87
CA THR A 356 17.18 13.95 -1.51
C THR A 356 16.86 12.47 -1.44
N ARG A 357 16.10 11.96 -2.41
CA ARG A 357 15.56 10.59 -2.41
C ARG A 357 16.14 9.71 -3.51
N GLY A 358 16.32 10.28 -4.70
CA GLY A 358 16.72 9.56 -5.90
C GLY A 358 15.57 8.79 -6.58
N PHE A 359 15.86 8.34 -7.80
CA PHE A 359 14.93 7.60 -8.64
C PHE A 359 15.51 6.23 -9.03
N VAL A 360 14.61 5.24 -9.21
CA VAL A 360 14.93 3.89 -9.69
C VAL A 360 15.49 3.93 -11.11
N PHE A 361 14.95 4.82 -11.94
CA PHE A 361 15.35 5.02 -13.33
C PHE A 361 16.28 6.23 -13.43
N GLU A 362 17.30 6.15 -14.27
CA GLU A 362 18.25 7.26 -14.50
C GLU A 362 17.54 8.50 -15.05
N LYS A 363 16.61 8.27 -15.99
CA LYS A 363 15.73 9.27 -16.58
C LYS A 363 14.27 8.92 -16.25
N PRO A 364 13.77 9.27 -15.06
CA PRO A 364 12.47 8.83 -14.60
C PRO A 364 11.31 9.31 -15.49
N GLU A 365 11.44 10.48 -16.13
CA GLU A 365 10.41 11.05 -17.00
C GLU A 365 10.09 10.17 -18.21
N GLU A 366 11.07 9.41 -18.74
CA GLU A 366 10.87 8.46 -19.82
C GLU A 366 9.95 7.27 -19.44
N TYR A 367 9.75 7.06 -18.13
CA TYR A 367 8.87 6.03 -17.57
C TYR A 367 7.60 6.59 -16.94
N MET A 368 7.33 7.89 -17.13
CA MET A 368 6.15 8.58 -16.64
C MET A 368 5.19 8.92 -17.81
N PRO A 369 4.42 7.96 -18.34
CA PRO A 369 3.62 8.15 -19.54
C PRO A 369 2.32 8.90 -19.26
N GLY A 370 2.43 10.18 -19.02
CA GLY A 370 1.32 11.08 -18.73
C GLY A 370 1.74 12.54 -18.81
N GLU A 371 0.80 13.44 -18.63
CA GLU A 371 1.03 14.88 -18.68
C GLU A 371 1.96 15.33 -17.56
N LYS A 372 2.92 16.22 -17.88
CA LYS A 372 3.84 16.82 -16.91
C LYS A 372 3.25 18.11 -16.43
N VAL A 373 2.88 18.18 -15.16
CA VAL A 373 2.20 19.31 -14.53
C VAL A 373 3.15 20.02 -13.57
N TYR A 374 3.21 21.33 -13.68
CA TYR A 374 4.10 22.15 -12.84
C TYR A 374 3.35 23.23 -12.06
N ASP A 375 2.09 23.52 -12.42
CA ASP A 375 1.30 24.61 -11.85
C ASP A 375 -0.21 24.37 -12.01
N LEU A 376 -1.03 25.33 -11.57
CA LEU A 376 -2.47 25.34 -11.71
C LEU A 376 -2.91 25.17 -13.17
N LYS A 377 -2.23 25.85 -14.12
CA LYS A 377 -2.62 25.79 -15.54
C LYS A 377 -2.50 24.38 -16.10
N GLY A 378 -1.43 23.66 -15.72
CA GLY A 378 -1.27 22.24 -16.10
C GLY A 378 -2.36 21.33 -15.51
N LEU A 379 -2.81 21.60 -14.26
CA LEU A 379 -3.92 20.87 -13.64
C LEU A 379 -5.24 21.12 -14.36
N GLU A 380 -5.51 22.36 -14.77
CA GLU A 380 -6.70 22.73 -15.53
C GLU A 380 -6.69 22.11 -16.92
N THR A 381 -5.55 22.16 -17.62
CA THR A 381 -5.41 21.52 -18.95
C THR A 381 -5.67 20.00 -18.87
N PHE A 382 -5.13 19.33 -17.85
CA PHE A 382 -5.42 17.92 -17.64
C PHE A 382 -6.92 17.64 -17.42
N ALA A 383 -7.62 18.51 -16.64
CA ALA A 383 -9.05 18.40 -16.44
C ALA A 383 -9.84 18.63 -17.75
N GLU A 384 -9.41 19.60 -18.58
CA GLU A 384 -9.97 19.86 -19.91
C GLU A 384 -9.84 18.64 -20.84
N HIS A 385 -8.68 17.94 -20.84
CA HIS A 385 -8.49 16.71 -21.62
C HIS A 385 -9.36 15.56 -21.09
N ILE A 386 -9.53 15.43 -19.77
CA ILE A 386 -10.47 14.46 -19.21
C ILE A 386 -11.91 14.75 -19.67
N ALA A 387 -12.35 16.03 -19.65
CA ALA A 387 -13.69 16.41 -20.08
C ALA A 387 -13.92 16.11 -21.56
N SER A 388 -12.97 16.45 -22.43
CA SER A 388 -13.05 16.20 -23.87
C SER A 388 -12.86 14.74 -24.27
N GLY A 389 -12.30 13.91 -23.37
CA GLY A 389 -11.92 12.53 -23.68
C GLY A 389 -10.60 12.41 -24.45
N GLU A 390 -9.78 13.49 -24.49
CA GLU A 390 -8.48 13.48 -25.09
C GLU A 390 -7.45 12.77 -24.22
N ASP A 391 -6.58 11.96 -24.81
CA ASP A 391 -5.57 11.16 -24.10
C ASP A 391 -4.26 11.11 -24.91
N LEU A 392 -3.43 12.12 -24.70
CA LEU A 392 -2.18 12.32 -25.44
C LEU A 392 -1.12 11.24 -25.21
N TYR A 393 -1.19 10.51 -24.09
CA TYR A 393 -0.16 9.55 -23.69
C TYR A 393 -0.61 8.09 -23.74
N ARG A 394 -1.75 7.80 -24.35
CA ARG A 394 -2.31 6.43 -24.43
C ARG A 394 -1.36 5.43 -25.08
N GLN A 395 -0.72 5.83 -26.19
CA GLN A 395 0.22 4.98 -26.92
C GLN A 395 1.51 4.76 -26.11
N GLU A 396 2.00 5.79 -25.44
CA GLU A 396 3.19 5.69 -24.62
C GLU A 396 2.96 4.78 -23.41
N ARG A 397 1.79 4.87 -22.74
CA ARG A 397 1.41 3.92 -21.68
C ARG A 397 1.35 2.50 -22.20
N ALA A 398 0.74 2.26 -23.36
CA ALA A 398 0.67 0.95 -23.97
C ALA A 398 2.07 0.38 -24.28
N ARG A 399 3.01 1.22 -24.73
CA ARG A 399 4.41 0.85 -24.99
C ARG A 399 5.16 0.47 -23.71
N LEU A 400 4.96 1.23 -22.62
CA LEU A 400 5.65 1.01 -21.35
C LEU A 400 5.02 -0.10 -20.50
N LEU A 401 3.76 -0.41 -20.70
CA LEU A 401 3.03 -1.39 -19.91
C LEU A 401 3.73 -2.74 -19.80
N PRO A 402 4.20 -3.40 -20.88
CA PRO A 402 4.87 -4.70 -20.79
C PRO A 402 6.27 -4.63 -20.15
N ILE A 403 6.84 -3.43 -20.00
CA ILE A 403 8.12 -3.19 -19.31
C ILE A 403 7.87 -3.07 -17.80
N MET A 404 6.87 -2.28 -17.43
CA MET A 404 6.55 -1.95 -16.04
C MET A 404 5.72 -3.02 -15.34
N HIS A 405 4.92 -3.77 -16.10
CA HIS A 405 4.03 -4.79 -15.58
C HIS A 405 4.22 -6.13 -16.28
N GLN A 406 4.12 -7.21 -15.52
CA GLN A 406 3.89 -8.54 -16.06
C GLN A 406 2.39 -8.78 -16.06
N MET A 407 1.83 -8.96 -17.27
CA MET A 407 0.42 -9.38 -17.37
C MET A 407 0.30 -10.84 -16.91
N PRO A 408 -0.73 -11.20 -16.15
CA PRO A 408 -0.93 -12.59 -15.73
C PRO A 408 -1.22 -13.46 -16.94
N VAL A 409 -0.67 -14.67 -16.95
CA VAL A 409 -0.97 -15.70 -17.96
C VAL A 409 -2.42 -16.17 -17.82
N LYS A 410 -2.94 -16.08 -16.60
CA LYS A 410 -4.32 -16.41 -16.21
C LYS A 410 -5.20 -15.18 -16.16
N GLU A 411 -6.46 -15.40 -15.83
CA GLU A 411 -7.46 -14.32 -15.80
C GLU A 411 -7.17 -13.25 -14.75
N ASN A 412 -6.51 -13.60 -13.62
CA ASN A 412 -6.23 -12.65 -12.55
C ASN A 412 -4.87 -12.88 -11.86
N TYR A 413 -4.39 -11.85 -11.16
CA TYR A 413 -3.09 -11.84 -10.48
C TYR A 413 -3.05 -12.76 -9.25
N ALA A 414 -4.15 -12.89 -8.54
CA ALA A 414 -4.25 -13.77 -7.39
C ALA A 414 -4.15 -15.25 -7.82
N GLU A 415 -4.79 -15.62 -8.93
CA GLU A 415 -4.71 -16.96 -9.51
C GLU A 415 -3.27 -17.27 -9.96
N ALA A 416 -2.65 -16.35 -10.70
CA ALA A 416 -1.26 -16.53 -11.16
C ALA A 416 -0.29 -16.77 -9.99
N LEU A 417 -0.48 -16.06 -8.87
CA LEU A 417 0.30 -16.27 -7.65
C LEU A 417 0.03 -17.65 -7.04
N ALA A 418 -1.25 -18.05 -6.91
CA ALA A 418 -1.63 -19.32 -6.33
C ALA A 418 -1.08 -20.51 -7.14
N GLU A 419 -1.13 -20.44 -8.47
CA GLU A 419 -0.55 -21.46 -9.36
C GLU A 419 0.96 -21.53 -9.28
N TYR A 420 1.65 -20.38 -9.28
CA TYR A 420 3.11 -20.32 -9.13
C TYR A 420 3.57 -21.02 -7.84
N LEU A 421 2.83 -20.82 -6.75
CA LEU A 421 3.11 -21.42 -5.45
C LEU A 421 2.59 -22.87 -5.31
N LYS A 422 1.87 -23.40 -6.31
CA LYS A 422 1.24 -24.73 -6.31
C LYS A 422 0.30 -24.93 -5.11
N LEU A 423 -0.50 -23.90 -4.78
CA LEU A 423 -1.55 -23.95 -3.79
C LEU A 423 -2.72 -24.84 -4.23
#